data_016c7c2098a053fa1741c66c010bb927
#
_entry.id   016c7c2098a053fa1741c66c010bb927
#
_cell.length_a   1.000
_cell.length_b   1.000
_cell.length_c   1.000
_cell.angle_alpha   90.00
_cell.angle_beta   90.00
_cell.angle_gamma   90.00
#
_symmetry.space_group_name_H-M   'P 1'
#
loop_
_entity.id
_entity.type
_entity.pdbx_description
1 polymer ?
#
loop_
_entity_poly.entity_id
_entity_poly.type
_entity_poly.pdbx_seq_one_letter_code
_entity_poly.pdbx_strand_id
1 'polypeptide(L)'
;MSLFKQLCVAIWVLMLVSFAGSVVVNVESSRGQQVNQLRSHAQDAATALGLSLGSHLDDPAMLELMVSSIFDSGYFESIRVIGPDEKVLVERSGPSLGRGAPQWFADLVNLAPAQGDAIVSDGWNQAARVEVVSHPYFAIAKLWQTAYATFLW
;
A
#
# COMPACT_ATOMS: atom_id res chain seq x y z
N MET A 1 -42.71 29.63 -11.20
CA MET A 1 -42.03 29.11 -10.00
C MET A 1 -42.01 30.20 -8.95
N SER A 2 -42.36 29.89 -7.71
CA SER A 2 -42.24 30.85 -6.63
C SER A 2 -40.77 31.12 -6.29
N LEU A 3 -40.41 32.35 -6.00
CA LEU A 3 -39.07 32.76 -5.57
C LEU A 3 -38.51 31.89 -4.44
N PHE A 4 -39.39 31.44 -3.57
CA PHE A 4 -39.05 30.57 -2.46
C PHE A 4 -38.50 29.20 -2.93
N LYS A 5 -39.10 28.60 -3.96
CA LYS A 5 -38.63 27.33 -4.53
C LYS A 5 -37.25 27.48 -5.20
N GLN A 6 -37.04 28.59 -5.90
CA GLN A 6 -35.76 28.91 -6.51
C GLN A 6 -34.66 29.09 -5.47
N LEU A 7 -34.96 29.77 -4.37
CA LEU A 7 -34.02 29.93 -3.27
C LEU A 7 -33.66 28.60 -2.63
N CYS A 8 -34.65 27.73 -2.36
CA CYS A 8 -34.41 26.42 -1.79
C CYS A 8 -33.55 25.55 -2.71
N VAL A 9 -33.82 25.54 -4.01
CA VAL A 9 -33.04 24.81 -4.99
C VAL A 9 -31.60 25.31 -5.05
N ALA A 10 -31.40 26.63 -5.03
CA ALA A 10 -30.06 27.24 -5.01
C ALA A 10 -29.25 26.81 -3.78
N ILE A 11 -29.87 26.83 -2.60
CA ILE A 11 -29.22 26.39 -1.36
C ILE A 11 -28.87 24.90 -1.43
N TRP A 12 -29.78 24.07 -1.94
CA TRP A 12 -29.51 22.63 -2.12
C TRP A 12 -28.36 22.35 -3.07
N VAL A 13 -28.32 23.06 -4.20
CA VAL A 13 -27.23 22.95 -5.17
C VAL A 13 -25.89 23.38 -4.56
N LEU A 14 -25.88 24.51 -3.86
CA LEU A 14 -24.69 24.97 -3.16
C LEU A 14 -24.19 23.96 -2.12
N MET A 15 -25.12 23.40 -1.36
CA MET A 15 -24.81 22.40 -0.35
C MET A 15 -24.22 21.13 -0.97
N LEU A 16 -24.81 20.66 -2.08
CA LEU A 16 -24.29 19.51 -2.81
C LEU A 16 -22.91 19.73 -3.41
N VAL A 17 -22.67 20.90 -3.98
CA VAL A 17 -21.36 21.27 -4.55
C VAL A 17 -20.30 21.35 -3.45
N SER A 18 -20.64 21.98 -2.32
CA SER A 18 -19.75 22.08 -1.16
C SER A 18 -19.40 20.70 -0.59
N PHE A 19 -20.41 19.84 -0.46
CA PHE A 19 -20.22 18.47 0.03
C PHE A 19 -19.35 17.65 -0.92
N ALA A 20 -19.64 17.70 -2.23
CA ALA A 20 -18.83 17.01 -3.24
C ALA A 20 -17.37 17.49 -3.23
N GLY A 21 -17.16 18.81 -3.14
CA GLY A 21 -15.81 19.36 -3.01
C GLY A 21 -15.08 18.88 -1.77
N SER A 22 -15.77 18.85 -0.63
CA SER A 22 -15.20 18.34 0.62
C SER A 22 -14.81 16.86 0.52
N VAL A 23 -15.66 16.03 -0.08
CA VAL A 23 -15.37 14.59 -0.29
C VAL A 23 -14.14 14.42 -1.17
N VAL A 24 -14.04 15.15 -2.29
CA VAL A 24 -12.91 15.06 -3.20
C VAL A 24 -11.60 15.43 -2.49
N VAL A 25 -11.60 16.54 -1.74
CA VAL A 25 -10.41 16.96 -0.99
C VAL A 25 -10.02 15.93 0.07
N ASN A 26 -10.97 15.37 0.78
CA ASN A 26 -10.71 14.35 1.79
C ASN A 26 -10.13 13.08 1.18
N VAL A 27 -10.69 12.61 0.07
CA VAL A 27 -10.19 11.41 -0.64
C VAL A 27 -8.77 11.64 -1.14
N GLU A 28 -8.49 12.78 -1.76
CA GLU A 28 -7.17 13.09 -2.26
C GLU A 28 -6.13 13.20 -1.14
N SER A 29 -6.47 13.86 -0.05
CA SER A 29 -5.60 13.97 1.13
C SER A 29 -5.33 12.61 1.77
N SER A 30 -6.37 11.80 1.94
CA SER A 30 -6.24 10.44 2.49
C SER A 30 -5.41 9.53 1.59
N ARG A 31 -5.58 9.67 0.27
CA ARG A 31 -4.79 8.93 -0.72
C ARG A 31 -3.30 9.22 -0.58
N GLY A 32 -2.91 10.49 -0.49
CA GLY A 32 -1.51 10.88 -0.31
C GLY A 32 -0.90 10.28 0.95
N GLN A 33 -1.61 10.31 2.07
CA GLN A 33 -1.16 9.72 3.32
C GLN A 33 -1.00 8.20 3.21
N GLN A 34 -1.94 7.51 2.58
CA GLN A 34 -1.88 6.05 2.41
C GLN A 34 -0.72 5.62 1.52
N VAL A 35 -0.46 6.33 0.42
CA VAL A 35 0.67 6.05 -0.45
C VAL A 35 1.99 6.20 0.30
N ASN A 36 2.15 7.28 1.07
CA ASN A 36 3.35 7.50 1.87
C ASN A 36 3.53 6.42 2.94
N GLN A 37 2.45 6.01 3.58
CA GLN A 37 2.45 4.97 4.59
C GLN A 37 2.85 3.61 3.99
N LEU A 38 2.30 3.23 2.84
CA LEU A 38 2.67 2.01 2.13
C LEU A 38 4.14 2.00 1.74
N ARG A 39 4.64 3.12 1.23
CA ARG A 39 6.06 3.27 0.87
C ARG A 39 6.96 3.14 2.09
N SER A 40 6.59 3.78 3.19
CA SER A 40 7.33 3.69 4.45
C SER A 40 7.37 2.25 4.98
N HIS A 41 6.24 1.56 4.99
CA HIS A 41 6.18 0.16 5.41
C HIS A 41 7.02 -0.76 4.53
N ALA A 42 6.98 -0.57 3.21
CA ALA A 42 7.79 -1.35 2.29
C ALA A 42 9.28 -1.10 2.52
N GLN A 43 9.67 0.15 2.71
CA GLN A 43 11.06 0.52 2.96
C GLN A 43 11.55 0.01 4.32
N ASP A 44 10.74 0.12 5.36
CA ASP A 44 11.06 -0.37 6.70
C ASP A 44 11.24 -1.90 6.71
N ALA A 45 10.36 -2.62 6.02
CA ALA A 45 10.46 -4.06 5.87
C ALA A 45 11.71 -4.47 5.10
N ALA A 46 12.01 -3.78 4.00
CA ALA A 46 13.21 -4.03 3.21
C ALA A 46 14.48 -3.79 4.03
N THR A 47 14.53 -2.70 4.80
CA THR A 47 15.65 -2.37 5.67
C THR A 47 15.83 -3.41 6.78
N ALA A 48 14.74 -3.79 7.45
CA ALA A 48 14.76 -4.80 8.50
C ALA A 48 15.22 -6.17 7.96
N LEU A 49 14.73 -6.59 6.79
CA LEU A 49 15.18 -7.80 6.11
C LEU A 49 16.65 -7.70 5.74
N GLY A 50 17.08 -6.58 5.17
CA GLY A 50 18.45 -6.37 4.79
C GLY A 50 19.42 -6.52 5.96
N LEU A 51 19.08 -5.97 7.11
CA LEU A 51 19.86 -6.10 8.34
C LEU A 51 19.88 -7.55 8.87
N SER A 52 18.72 -8.21 8.84
CA SER A 52 18.58 -9.59 9.34
C SER A 52 19.24 -10.60 8.42
N LEU A 53 19.14 -10.44 7.11
CA LEU A 53 19.66 -11.36 6.12
C LEU A 53 21.19 -11.30 6.01
N GLY A 54 21.82 -10.16 6.37
CA GLY A 54 23.27 -9.98 6.27
C GLY A 54 24.08 -11.02 7.03
N SER A 55 23.55 -11.55 8.13
CA SER A 55 24.21 -12.60 8.92
C SER A 55 23.81 -14.04 8.52
N HIS A 56 22.84 -14.20 7.62
CA HIS A 56 22.28 -15.50 7.25
C HIS A 56 22.30 -15.79 5.73
N LEU A 57 23.13 -15.08 4.98
CA LEU A 57 23.22 -15.24 3.52
C LEU A 57 23.66 -16.63 3.08
N ASP A 58 24.40 -17.33 3.93
CA ASP A 58 24.89 -18.70 3.64
C ASP A 58 23.86 -19.78 3.93
N ASP A 59 22.72 -19.44 4.52
CA ASP A 59 21.68 -20.38 4.89
C ASP A 59 20.38 -20.09 4.11
N PRO A 60 20.13 -20.79 2.98
CA PRO A 60 18.93 -20.58 2.17
C PRO A 60 17.64 -20.88 2.92
N ALA A 61 17.63 -21.85 3.82
CA ALA A 61 16.45 -22.19 4.61
C ALA A 61 16.05 -21.07 5.56
N MET A 62 17.02 -20.43 6.19
CA MET A 62 16.78 -19.29 7.08
C MET A 62 16.31 -18.06 6.30
N LEU A 63 16.88 -17.80 5.12
CA LEU A 63 16.43 -16.73 4.23
C LEU A 63 14.96 -16.90 3.86
N GLU A 64 14.58 -18.10 3.45
CA GLU A 64 13.19 -18.43 3.09
C GLU A 64 12.25 -18.25 4.29
N LEU A 65 12.67 -18.71 5.47
CA LEU A 65 11.88 -18.58 6.70
C LEU A 65 11.64 -17.12 7.07
N MET A 66 12.65 -16.29 7.02
CA MET A 66 12.55 -14.86 7.33
C MET A 66 11.65 -14.12 6.33
N VAL A 67 11.83 -14.37 5.04
CA VAL A 67 11.01 -13.77 3.99
C VAL A 67 9.57 -14.22 4.12
N SER A 68 9.32 -15.49 4.35
CA SER A 68 7.97 -16.04 4.55
C SER A 68 7.29 -15.45 5.77
N SER A 69 8.02 -15.27 6.86
CA SER A 69 7.48 -14.67 8.09
C SER A 69 6.96 -13.25 7.87
N ILE A 70 7.71 -12.44 7.15
CA ILE A 70 7.31 -11.06 6.83
C ILE A 70 6.19 -11.04 5.79
N PHE A 71 6.27 -11.91 4.78
CA PHE A 71 5.24 -12.03 3.76
C PHE A 71 3.90 -12.47 4.36
N ASP A 72 3.91 -13.39 5.31
CA ASP A 72 2.71 -13.91 5.97
C ASP A 72 2.02 -12.85 6.86
N SER A 73 2.69 -11.73 7.16
CA SER A 73 2.06 -10.60 7.81
C SER A 73 0.92 -9.99 7.00
N GLY A 74 0.87 -10.26 5.69
CA GLY A 74 -0.24 -9.91 4.80
C GLY A 74 -0.20 -8.51 4.20
N TYR A 75 0.81 -7.70 4.51
CA TYR A 75 0.93 -6.32 4.02
C TYR A 75 1.62 -6.18 2.68
N PHE A 76 2.21 -7.26 2.16
CA PHE A 76 3.09 -7.21 1.00
C PHE A 76 2.56 -8.05 -0.15
N GLU A 77 2.68 -7.53 -1.37
CA GLU A 77 2.34 -8.23 -2.60
C GLU A 77 3.45 -9.20 -3.00
N SER A 78 4.70 -8.75 -2.89
CA SER A 78 5.86 -9.59 -3.19
C SER A 78 7.08 -9.15 -2.39
N ILE A 79 7.92 -10.14 -2.07
CA ILE A 79 9.22 -9.91 -1.45
C ILE A 79 10.23 -10.73 -2.25
N ARG A 80 11.31 -10.09 -2.66
CA ARG A 80 12.35 -10.66 -3.49
C ARG A 80 13.73 -10.38 -2.91
N VAL A 81 14.55 -11.42 -2.79
CA VAL A 81 15.96 -11.29 -2.42
C VAL A 81 16.80 -11.63 -3.63
N ILE A 82 17.58 -10.69 -4.11
CA ILE A 82 18.37 -10.80 -5.33
C ILE A 82 19.84 -10.80 -4.95
N GLY A 83 20.58 -11.82 -5.38
CA GLY A 83 22.02 -11.91 -5.16
C GLY A 83 22.83 -10.96 -6.03
N PRO A 84 24.17 -10.88 -5.81
CA PRO A 84 25.05 -9.98 -6.56
C PRO A 84 25.15 -10.36 -8.05
N ASP A 85 24.77 -11.59 -8.42
CA ASP A 85 24.73 -12.07 -9.81
C ASP A 85 23.41 -11.77 -10.50
N GLU A 86 22.55 -10.94 -9.90
CA GLU A 86 21.15 -10.70 -10.32
C GLU A 86 20.27 -11.97 -10.29
N LYS A 87 20.70 -13.00 -9.59
CA LYS A 87 19.91 -14.22 -9.38
C LYS A 87 18.99 -14.04 -8.18
N VAL A 88 17.73 -14.41 -8.35
CA VAL A 88 16.76 -14.41 -7.27
C VAL A 88 17.09 -15.56 -6.31
N LEU A 89 17.47 -15.24 -5.08
CA LEU A 89 17.76 -16.23 -4.04
C LEU A 89 16.47 -16.74 -3.40
N VAL A 90 15.57 -15.84 -3.05
CA VAL A 90 14.26 -16.14 -2.48
C VAL A 90 13.24 -15.18 -3.07
N GLU A 91 12.08 -15.72 -3.44
CA GLU A 91 10.94 -14.92 -3.92
C GLU A 91 9.65 -15.44 -3.30
N ARG A 92 8.88 -14.53 -2.74
CA ARG A 92 7.52 -14.78 -2.29
C ARG A 92 6.59 -13.79 -2.92
N SER A 93 5.57 -14.29 -3.61
CA SER A 93 4.50 -13.47 -4.16
C SER A 93 3.17 -14.19 -3.91
N GLY A 94 2.13 -13.42 -3.66
CA GLY A 94 0.81 -13.95 -3.42
C GLY A 94 -0.23 -13.34 -4.35
N PRO A 95 -1.38 -14.02 -4.55
CA PRO A 95 -2.47 -13.44 -5.28
C PRO A 95 -2.97 -12.20 -4.54
N SER A 96 -3.25 -11.13 -5.27
CA SER A 96 -3.92 -9.96 -4.72
C SER A 96 -5.35 -10.35 -4.31
N LEU A 97 -5.54 -10.59 -3.03
CA LEU A 97 -6.84 -10.92 -2.47
C LEU A 97 -7.70 -9.66 -2.36
N GLY A 98 -8.40 -9.35 -3.44
CA GLY A 98 -9.34 -8.23 -3.49
C GLY A 98 -10.62 -8.50 -2.69
N ARG A 99 -10.51 -8.58 -1.36
CA ARG A 99 -11.68 -8.77 -0.50
C ARG A 99 -11.84 -7.56 0.42
N GLY A 100 -12.95 -6.87 0.33
CA GLY A 100 -13.33 -5.77 1.22
C GLY A 100 -13.80 -4.50 0.52
N ALA A 101 -13.29 -4.18 -0.65
CA ALA A 101 -13.75 -3.05 -1.44
C ALA A 101 -14.26 -3.53 -2.81
N PRO A 102 -15.33 -2.91 -3.35
CA PRO A 102 -15.77 -3.21 -4.71
C PRO A 102 -14.69 -2.85 -5.72
N GLN A 103 -14.61 -3.62 -6.80
CA GLN A 103 -13.60 -3.40 -7.85
C GLN A 103 -13.72 -2.01 -8.48
N TRP A 104 -14.93 -1.51 -8.68
CA TRP A 104 -15.14 -0.16 -9.21
C TRP A 104 -14.52 0.93 -8.31
N PHE A 105 -14.57 0.73 -6.99
CA PHE A 105 -13.94 1.65 -6.04
C PHE A 105 -12.41 1.57 -6.10
N ALA A 106 -11.87 0.37 -6.18
CA ALA A 106 -10.43 0.16 -6.34
C ALA A 106 -9.91 0.79 -7.63
N ASP A 107 -10.65 0.66 -8.73
CA ASP A 107 -10.32 1.28 -10.01
C ASP A 107 -10.38 2.81 -9.94
N LEU A 108 -11.35 3.34 -9.20
CA LEU A 108 -11.51 4.79 -9.01
C LEU A 108 -10.34 5.39 -8.22
N VAL A 109 -9.93 4.73 -7.17
CA VAL A 109 -8.83 5.18 -6.30
C VAL A 109 -7.48 4.97 -6.97
N ASN A 110 -7.32 3.91 -7.74
CA ASN A 110 -6.13 3.57 -8.55
C ASN A 110 -4.81 3.80 -7.82
N LEU A 111 -4.65 3.16 -6.66
CA LEU A 111 -3.41 3.21 -5.91
C LEU A 111 -2.37 2.27 -6.54
N ALA A 112 -1.22 2.83 -6.90
CA ALA A 112 -0.10 2.03 -7.37
C ALA A 112 0.58 1.30 -6.20
N PRO A 113 1.11 0.07 -6.42
CA PRO A 113 1.93 -0.59 -5.41
C PRO A 113 3.15 0.25 -5.04
N ALA A 114 3.44 0.35 -3.75
CA ALA A 114 4.63 1.02 -3.27
C ALA A 114 5.78 0.02 -3.14
N GLN A 115 6.95 0.39 -3.64
CA GLN A 115 8.15 -0.43 -3.60
C GLN A 115 9.18 0.17 -2.66
N GLY A 116 9.80 -0.70 -1.83
CA GLY A 116 10.97 -0.37 -1.02
C GLY A 116 12.09 -1.34 -1.36
N ASP A 117 13.31 -0.87 -1.30
CA ASP A 117 14.49 -1.69 -1.52
C ASP A 117 15.58 -1.39 -0.50
N ALA A 118 16.38 -2.40 -0.19
CA ALA A 118 17.51 -2.27 0.70
C ALA A 118 18.67 -3.17 0.21
N ILE A 119 19.89 -2.72 0.47
CA ILE A 119 21.08 -3.46 0.14
C ILE A 119 21.50 -4.29 1.35
N VAL A 120 21.69 -5.59 1.14
CA VAL A 120 22.25 -6.49 2.13
C VAL A 120 23.76 -6.51 1.94
N SER A 121 24.50 -6.05 2.94
CA SER A 121 25.96 -6.08 2.89
C SER A 121 26.51 -7.15 3.81
N ASP A 122 27.51 -7.86 3.31
CA ASP A 122 28.34 -8.80 4.09
C ASP A 122 29.70 -8.14 4.34
N GLY A 123 29.76 -7.33 5.41
CA GLY A 123 30.93 -6.53 5.71
C GLY A 123 31.10 -5.35 4.74
N TRP A 124 32.13 -5.39 3.89
CA TRP A 124 32.45 -4.32 2.94
C TRP A 124 31.84 -4.53 1.55
N ASN A 125 31.28 -5.71 1.28
CA ASN A 125 30.76 -6.07 -0.04
C ASN A 125 29.23 -6.09 -0.04
N GLN A 126 28.65 -5.61 -1.13
CA GLN A 126 27.24 -5.77 -1.41
C GLN A 126 26.98 -7.24 -1.77
N ALA A 127 26.29 -7.98 -0.89
CA ALA A 127 26.04 -9.40 -1.06
C ALA A 127 24.67 -9.71 -1.68
N ALA A 128 23.67 -8.85 -1.46
CA ALA A 128 22.32 -9.04 -1.99
C ALA A 128 21.53 -7.73 -1.99
N ARG A 129 20.38 -7.77 -2.64
CA ARG A 129 19.39 -6.67 -2.61
C ARG A 129 18.02 -7.25 -2.27
N VAL A 130 17.31 -6.59 -1.38
CA VAL A 130 15.94 -6.94 -1.01
C VAL A 130 14.99 -5.97 -1.69
N GLU A 131 14.04 -6.48 -2.43
CA GLU A 131 12.95 -5.71 -3.02
C GLU A 131 11.63 -6.11 -2.36
N VAL A 132 10.90 -5.14 -1.83
CA VAL A 132 9.61 -5.35 -1.18
C VAL A 132 8.58 -4.50 -1.89
N VAL A 133 7.49 -5.12 -2.33
CA VAL A 133 6.35 -4.43 -2.94
C VAL A 133 5.16 -4.54 -2.00
N SER A 134 4.68 -3.40 -1.54
CA SER A 134 3.50 -3.30 -0.69
C SER A 134 2.23 -3.45 -1.51
N HIS A 135 1.24 -4.17 -0.98
CA HIS A 135 -0.05 -4.31 -1.63
C HIS A 135 -0.95 -3.11 -1.27
N PRO A 136 -1.50 -2.38 -2.26
CA PRO A 136 -2.36 -1.23 -2.00
C PRO A 136 -3.75 -1.62 -1.46
N TYR A 137 -4.08 -2.89 -1.45
CA TYR A 137 -5.38 -3.41 -1.06
C TYR A 137 -5.82 -2.96 0.34
N PHE A 138 -4.93 -3.00 1.32
CA PHE A 138 -5.26 -2.56 2.69
C PHE A 138 -5.65 -1.08 2.74
N ALA A 139 -4.95 -0.26 1.99
CA ALA A 139 -5.25 1.16 1.89
C ALA A 139 -6.61 1.40 1.21
N ILE A 140 -6.89 0.65 0.14
CA ILE A 140 -8.16 0.71 -0.58
C ILE A 140 -9.31 0.26 0.32
N ALA A 141 -9.16 -0.85 1.03
CA ALA A 141 -10.17 -1.37 1.95
C ALA A 141 -10.46 -0.38 3.09
N LYS A 142 -9.42 0.24 3.64
CA LYS A 142 -9.56 1.25 4.70
C LYS A 142 -10.27 2.51 4.19
N LEU A 143 -9.94 2.98 3.00
CA LEU A 143 -10.62 4.10 2.36
C LEU A 143 -12.10 3.79 2.13
N TRP A 144 -12.40 2.57 1.68
CA TRP A 144 -13.79 2.12 1.50
C TRP A 144 -14.57 2.12 2.82
N GLN A 145 -13.99 1.57 3.88
CA GLN A 145 -14.63 1.56 5.20
C GLN A 145 -14.89 2.98 5.71
N THR A 146 -13.94 3.88 5.53
CA THR A 146 -14.08 5.28 5.93
C THR A 146 -15.16 5.99 5.13
N ALA A 147 -15.19 5.78 3.81
CA ALA A 147 -16.22 6.36 2.95
C ALA A 147 -17.62 5.82 3.30
N TYR A 148 -17.73 4.52 3.55
CA TYR A 148 -18.97 3.89 3.96
C TYR A 148 -19.48 4.39 5.31
N ALA A 149 -18.59 4.51 6.28
CA ALA A 149 -18.92 5.07 7.60
C ALA A 149 -19.38 6.53 7.51
N THR A 150 -18.72 7.33 6.68
CA THR A 150 -19.10 8.73 6.46
C THR A 150 -20.47 8.85 5.77
N PHE A 151 -20.78 7.92 4.88
CA PHE A 151 -22.08 7.89 4.20
C PHE A 151 -23.22 7.51 5.12
N LEU A 152 -23.00 6.65 6.13
CA LEU A 152 -24.02 6.20 7.09
C LEU A 152 -24.35 7.25 8.16
N TRP A 153 -23.50 8.25 8.37
CA TRP A 153 -23.72 9.38 9.28
C TRP A 153 -24.20 10.61 8.52
#